data_e0ef4f4ea96ae4b6c713e9d27f89574a
#
_entry.id   e0ef4f4ea96ae4b6c713e9d27f89574a
#
_cell.length_a   1.000
_cell.length_b   1.000
_cell.length_c   1.000
_cell.angle_alpha   90.00
_cell.angle_beta   90.00
_cell.angle_gamma   90.00
#
_symmetry.space_group_name_H-M   'P 1'
#
loop_
_entity.id
_entity.type
_entity.pdbx_description
1 polymer ?
#
loop_
_entity_poly.entity_id
_entity_poly.type
_entity_poly.pdbx_seq_one_letter_code
_entity_poly.pdbx_strand_id
1 'polypeptide(L)'
;MAAVTRQAVSAVESGQSDPSLRVALALAAALGMTVEELFGNQVAGPTVTARLVPGASGPDGPGAPGGRVTLAPIGESLVALPLSGPTVSRAGFVAAGGLIAGRSAAGQPGLAAGVTVDVRPIGPPRPTLVVAGCDPALPLLEQPLGLLDPPIAFGWWPCSSREALRLAAAGLVHAAGVHGPADDIGDALPGGGEAIGFSGWREGLVLRPDAASANVADVVRQGLRLVNREPGAEARRVLDLELGRAGINASSVPGYHTHAAGHLQVAEAIAAGLADAGVASEPAALAHGLAFVPLAVERFDLVIPAAATSSREAQALLKVLSSRWLLDQLANLPGYDPAPCGQPVTTWSAG
;
A
#
# COMPACT_ATOMS: atom_id res chain seq x y z
N MET A 1 2.51 -33.71 41.41
CA MET A 1 1.63 -32.56 41.69
C MET A 1 2.50 -31.34 41.89
N ALA A 2 2.33 -30.30 41.07
CA ALA A 2 3.07 -29.06 41.22
C ALA A 2 2.64 -28.38 42.53
N ALA A 3 3.59 -28.03 43.42
CA ALA A 3 3.33 -27.30 44.66
C ALA A 3 3.08 -25.80 44.33
N VAL A 4 2.10 -25.53 43.45
CA VAL A 4 1.76 -24.18 42.97
C VAL A 4 0.29 -23.94 43.32
N THR A 5 -0.01 -22.80 43.91
CA THR A 5 -1.38 -22.43 44.27
C THR A 5 -2.16 -21.96 43.03
N ARG A 6 -3.48 -22.17 43.04
CA ARG A 6 -4.37 -21.68 41.96
C ARG A 6 -4.26 -20.14 41.77
N GLN A 7 -4.05 -19.39 42.83
CA GLN A 7 -3.85 -17.95 42.81
C GLN A 7 -2.55 -17.58 42.08
N ALA A 8 -1.45 -18.32 42.31
CA ALA A 8 -0.18 -18.06 41.63
C ALA A 8 -0.28 -18.37 40.13
N VAL A 9 -1.01 -19.42 39.74
CA VAL A 9 -1.27 -19.71 38.31
C VAL A 9 -2.08 -18.60 37.67
N SER A 10 -3.18 -18.19 38.30
CA SER A 10 -4.04 -17.12 37.78
C SER A 10 -3.34 -15.77 37.68
N ALA A 11 -2.44 -15.43 38.59
CA ALA A 11 -1.65 -14.20 38.52
C ALA A 11 -0.62 -14.21 37.39
N VAL A 12 -0.06 -15.38 37.09
CA VAL A 12 0.85 -15.57 35.97
C VAL A 12 0.08 -15.52 34.63
N GLU A 13 -1.05 -16.22 34.52
CA GLU A 13 -1.90 -16.23 33.32
C GLU A 13 -2.46 -14.85 32.96
N SER A 14 -2.75 -14.03 33.98
CA SER A 14 -3.23 -12.65 33.81
C SER A 14 -2.12 -11.62 33.63
N GLY A 15 -0.83 -12.03 33.63
CA GLY A 15 0.31 -11.12 33.51
C GLY A 15 0.50 -10.19 34.72
N GLN A 16 -0.17 -10.45 35.85
CA GLN A 16 -0.08 -9.62 37.07
C GLN A 16 1.22 -9.85 37.86
N SER A 17 1.89 -10.99 37.67
CA SER A 17 3.19 -11.26 38.25
C SER A 17 4.01 -12.25 37.44
N ASP A 18 5.31 -12.05 37.40
CA ASP A 18 6.24 -13.04 36.88
C ASP A 18 6.38 -14.23 37.84
N PRO A 19 6.42 -15.48 37.36
CA PRO A 19 6.60 -16.63 38.22
C PRO A 19 8.00 -16.65 38.82
N SER A 20 8.12 -17.00 40.09
CA SER A 20 9.44 -17.34 40.61
C SER A 20 10.01 -18.55 39.90
N LEU A 21 11.32 -18.70 39.86
CA LEU A 21 11.98 -19.83 39.19
C LEU A 21 11.42 -21.19 39.64
N ARG A 22 11.10 -21.33 40.91
CA ARG A 22 10.49 -22.55 41.45
C ARG A 22 9.09 -22.82 40.88
N VAL A 23 8.30 -21.77 40.71
CA VAL A 23 6.96 -21.87 40.13
C VAL A 23 7.06 -22.18 38.63
N ALA A 24 7.96 -21.51 37.91
CA ALA A 24 8.21 -21.75 36.51
C ALA A 24 8.62 -23.21 36.22
N LEU A 25 9.59 -23.74 36.99
CA LEU A 25 10.03 -25.15 36.87
C LEU A 25 8.89 -26.15 37.21
N ALA A 26 8.08 -25.85 38.24
CA ALA A 26 6.99 -26.73 38.59
C ALA A 26 5.86 -26.74 37.54
N LEU A 27 5.55 -25.61 36.95
CA LEU A 27 4.56 -25.51 35.84
C LEU A 27 5.06 -26.19 34.58
N ALA A 28 6.30 -25.96 34.17
CA ALA A 28 6.92 -26.59 33.02
C ALA A 28 6.92 -28.13 33.17
N ALA A 29 7.33 -28.65 34.33
CA ALA A 29 7.30 -30.07 34.60
C ALA A 29 5.87 -30.67 34.60
N ALA A 30 4.87 -29.94 35.12
CA ALA A 30 3.48 -30.38 35.13
C ALA A 30 2.84 -30.43 33.74
N LEU A 31 3.30 -29.56 32.80
CA LEU A 31 2.82 -29.46 31.43
C LEU A 31 3.65 -30.29 30.42
N GLY A 32 4.76 -30.90 30.90
CA GLY A 32 5.68 -31.66 30.05
C GLY A 32 6.45 -30.77 29.04
N MET A 33 6.67 -29.51 29.41
CA MET A 33 7.36 -28.51 28.61
C MET A 33 8.66 -28.07 29.30
N THR A 34 9.55 -27.42 28.58
CA THR A 34 10.69 -26.71 29.19
C THR A 34 10.25 -25.35 29.73
N VAL A 35 11.03 -24.74 30.63
CA VAL A 35 10.75 -23.37 31.11
C VAL A 35 10.84 -22.37 30.00
N GLU A 36 11.76 -22.59 29.05
CA GLU A 36 11.96 -21.79 27.86
C GLU A 36 10.75 -21.85 26.91
N GLU A 37 10.10 -23.02 26.78
CA GLU A 37 8.89 -23.16 25.97
C GLU A 37 7.66 -22.52 26.64
N LEU A 38 7.61 -22.50 27.96
CA LEU A 38 6.45 -22.01 28.71
C LEU A 38 6.55 -20.51 29.07
N PHE A 39 7.72 -20.02 29.43
CA PHE A 39 7.97 -18.66 29.92
C PHE A 39 9.08 -17.93 29.18
N GLY A 40 9.88 -18.65 28.37
CA GLY A 40 10.78 -17.99 27.46
C GLY A 40 9.92 -17.06 26.59
N ASN A 41 10.21 -15.78 26.56
CA ASN A 41 9.91 -14.98 25.37
C ASN A 41 10.36 -15.87 24.23
N GLN A 42 9.43 -16.37 23.40
CA GLN A 42 9.72 -17.35 22.33
C GLN A 42 11.09 -17.03 21.79
N VAL A 43 12.06 -17.95 22.03
CA VAL A 43 13.47 -17.69 21.73
C VAL A 43 13.49 -17.00 20.40
N ALA A 44 13.83 -15.72 20.43
CA ALA A 44 13.71 -14.90 19.23
C ALA A 44 14.66 -15.53 18.24
N GLY A 45 14.12 -16.29 17.30
CA GLY A 45 14.88 -16.77 16.16
C GLY A 45 15.62 -15.55 15.59
N PRO A 46 16.72 -15.73 14.84
CA PRO A 46 17.53 -14.61 14.38
C PRO A 46 16.60 -13.58 13.72
N THR A 47 16.65 -12.37 14.22
CA THR A 47 15.95 -11.24 13.62
C THR A 47 16.81 -10.63 12.52
N VAL A 48 16.15 -10.08 11.52
CA VAL A 48 16.77 -9.24 10.48
C VAL A 48 16.25 -7.82 10.62
N THR A 49 17.12 -6.86 10.41
CA THR A 49 16.74 -5.46 10.44
C THR A 49 16.15 -5.06 9.09
N ALA A 50 15.00 -4.42 9.09
CA ALA A 50 14.30 -3.98 7.89
C ALA A 50 13.80 -2.54 8.02
N ARG A 51 13.73 -1.82 6.92
CA ARG A 51 13.12 -0.49 6.83
C ARG A 51 11.62 -0.65 6.65
N LEU A 52 10.83 -0.10 7.55
CA LEU A 52 9.37 -0.22 7.53
C LEU A 52 8.77 0.83 6.58
N VAL A 53 7.93 0.40 5.64
CA VAL A 53 7.12 1.33 4.83
C VAL A 53 6.11 2.02 5.75
N PRO A 54 6.09 3.37 5.82
CA PRO A 54 5.16 4.11 6.66
C PRO A 54 3.72 4.03 6.13
N GLY A 55 2.73 4.10 7.02
CA GLY A 55 1.33 4.29 6.62
C GLY A 55 0.32 3.22 7.08
N ALA A 56 0.75 2.10 7.65
CA ALA A 56 -0.15 1.17 8.32
C ALA A 56 0.19 1.14 9.81
N SER A 57 -0.53 1.91 10.59
CA SER A 57 -0.46 1.84 12.05
C SER A 57 -1.54 0.88 12.54
N GLY A 58 -1.14 -0.24 13.15
CA GLY A 58 -2.02 -0.97 14.08
C GLY A 58 -2.33 -0.11 15.31
N PRO A 59 -3.19 -0.58 16.20
CA PRO A 59 -3.57 0.15 17.42
C PRO A 59 -2.36 0.57 18.28
N ASP A 60 -1.25 -0.17 18.18
CA ASP A 60 -0.03 0.07 18.96
C ASP A 60 1.03 0.89 18.18
N GLY A 61 0.68 1.46 17.04
CA GLY A 61 1.55 2.30 16.22
C GLY A 61 2.43 1.54 15.22
N PRO A 62 3.17 2.29 14.36
CA PRO A 62 4.03 1.69 13.36
C PRO A 62 5.22 0.96 14.02
N GLY A 63 5.44 -0.30 13.61
CA GLY A 63 6.54 -1.12 14.14
C GLY A 63 6.23 -1.84 15.45
N ALA A 64 4.95 -1.93 15.87
CA ALA A 64 4.54 -2.71 17.03
C ALA A 64 4.88 -4.19 16.87
N PRO A 65 5.31 -4.86 17.95
CA PRO A 65 5.59 -6.30 17.93
C PRO A 65 4.38 -7.13 17.48
N GLY A 66 4.63 -8.23 16.78
CA GLY A 66 3.60 -9.12 16.24
C GLY A 66 3.00 -8.66 14.91
N GLY A 67 3.32 -7.44 14.45
CA GLY A 67 2.89 -6.96 13.14
C GLY A 67 3.37 -7.86 12.00
N ARG A 68 2.46 -8.26 11.11
CA ARG A 68 2.77 -9.09 9.93
C ARG A 68 3.32 -8.22 8.80
N VAL A 69 4.39 -8.68 8.16
CA VAL A 69 5.03 -7.95 7.05
C VAL A 69 5.39 -8.87 5.89
N THR A 70 5.39 -8.32 4.68
CA THR A 70 6.15 -8.87 3.55
C THR A 70 7.57 -8.31 3.62
N LEU A 71 8.57 -9.14 3.40
CA LEU A 71 9.98 -8.74 3.33
C LEU A 71 10.43 -8.71 1.87
N ALA A 72 10.92 -7.57 1.42
CA ALA A 72 11.41 -7.35 0.06
C ALA A 72 12.83 -6.80 0.09
N PRO A 73 13.81 -7.48 -0.55
CA PRO A 73 15.12 -6.88 -0.80
C PRO A 73 14.99 -5.74 -1.81
N ILE A 74 15.47 -4.53 -1.47
CA ILE A 74 15.51 -3.37 -2.36
C ILE A 74 16.89 -2.73 -2.26
N GLY A 75 17.70 -2.83 -3.31
CA GLY A 75 19.11 -2.47 -3.26
C GLY A 75 19.84 -3.26 -2.17
N GLU A 76 20.56 -2.56 -1.30
CA GLU A 76 21.28 -3.17 -0.16
C GLU A 76 20.41 -3.28 1.11
N SER A 77 19.16 -2.84 1.05
CA SER A 77 18.25 -2.78 2.20
C SER A 77 17.18 -3.88 2.13
N LEU A 78 16.79 -4.37 3.29
CA LEU A 78 15.56 -5.15 3.43
C LEU A 78 14.42 -4.20 3.81
N VAL A 79 13.33 -4.27 3.07
CA VAL A 79 12.14 -3.43 3.29
C VAL A 79 11.01 -4.29 3.81
N ALA A 80 10.33 -3.83 4.85
CA ALA A 80 9.17 -4.46 5.44
C ALA A 80 7.89 -3.71 5.04
N LEU A 81 7.01 -4.38 4.30
CA LEU A 81 5.69 -3.85 3.92
C LEU A 81 4.65 -4.40 4.89
N PRO A 82 3.97 -3.57 5.67
CA PRO A 82 2.92 -4.01 6.59
C PRO A 82 1.77 -4.71 5.86
N LEU A 83 1.33 -5.85 6.43
CA LEU A 83 0.16 -6.60 5.98
C LEU A 83 -1.05 -6.30 6.90
N SER A 84 -1.35 -5.01 7.06
CA SER A 84 -2.44 -4.51 7.91
C SER A 84 -3.08 -3.27 7.28
N GLY A 85 -4.25 -2.88 7.75
CA GLY A 85 -4.96 -1.70 7.26
C GLY A 85 -5.39 -1.85 5.79
N PRO A 86 -5.13 -0.85 4.93
CA PRO A 86 -5.58 -0.83 3.54
C PRO A 86 -5.12 -2.02 2.70
N THR A 87 -3.97 -2.63 3.02
CA THR A 87 -3.45 -3.80 2.28
C THR A 87 -4.32 -5.04 2.50
N VAL A 88 -4.86 -5.23 3.70
CA VAL A 88 -5.77 -6.35 4.01
C VAL A 88 -7.10 -6.18 3.28
N SER A 89 -7.63 -4.98 3.24
CA SER A 89 -8.91 -4.70 2.57
C SER A 89 -8.90 -5.02 1.07
N ARG A 90 -7.71 -4.99 0.45
CA ARG A 90 -7.56 -5.18 -1.00
C ARG A 90 -7.18 -6.60 -1.41
N ALA A 91 -6.27 -7.21 -0.66
CA ALA A 91 -5.71 -8.51 -1.01
C ALA A 91 -6.22 -9.64 -0.12
N GLY A 92 -7.00 -9.33 0.94
CA GLY A 92 -7.32 -10.29 1.98
C GLY A 92 -6.09 -10.66 2.81
N PHE A 93 -6.14 -11.84 3.44
CA PHE A 93 -5.02 -12.34 4.23
C PHE A 93 -4.02 -13.08 3.33
N VAL A 94 -2.90 -12.44 3.05
CA VAL A 94 -1.76 -13.06 2.34
C VAL A 94 -0.74 -13.61 3.33
N ALA A 95 0.14 -14.52 2.86
CA ALA A 95 1.20 -15.09 3.66
C ALA A 95 2.21 -14.00 4.10
N ALA A 96 2.61 -14.01 5.37
CA ALA A 96 3.63 -13.10 5.87
C ALA A 96 5.03 -13.64 5.56
N GLY A 97 5.93 -12.75 5.19
CA GLY A 97 7.37 -13.03 5.11
C GLY A 97 8.08 -12.93 6.46
N GLY A 98 7.45 -12.25 7.43
CA GLY A 98 7.98 -12.10 8.79
C GLY A 98 7.01 -11.46 9.76
N LEU A 99 7.39 -11.48 11.04
CA LEU A 99 6.70 -10.81 12.14
C LEU A 99 7.63 -9.76 12.75
N ILE A 100 7.13 -8.55 12.97
CA ILE A 100 7.88 -7.50 13.66
C ILE A 100 8.15 -7.95 15.09
N ALA A 101 9.42 -7.96 15.48
CA ALA A 101 9.85 -8.25 16.86
C ALA A 101 9.87 -6.98 17.71
N GLY A 102 10.11 -5.83 17.10
CA GLY A 102 10.14 -4.52 17.73
C GLY A 102 10.79 -3.46 16.87
N ARG A 103 10.90 -2.25 17.40
CA ARG A 103 11.71 -1.19 16.77
C ARG A 103 13.18 -1.52 16.94
N SER A 104 13.97 -1.39 15.86
CA SER A 104 15.39 -1.64 15.93
C SER A 104 16.12 -0.49 16.64
N ALA A 105 17.01 -0.86 17.57
CA ALA A 105 17.92 0.10 18.19
C ALA A 105 19.05 0.55 17.21
N ALA A 106 19.23 -0.17 16.11
CA ALA A 106 20.23 0.11 15.07
C ALA A 106 19.77 1.16 14.05
N GLY A 107 18.86 2.07 14.42
CA GLY A 107 18.41 3.17 13.58
C GLY A 107 19.60 4.00 13.11
N GLN A 108 19.92 3.98 11.80
CA GLN A 108 20.96 4.83 11.22
C GLN A 108 20.51 6.29 11.28
N PRO A 109 21.23 7.18 11.99
CA PRO A 109 20.97 8.62 11.92
C PRO A 109 21.32 9.10 10.51
N GLY A 110 20.36 9.68 9.80
CA GLY A 110 20.64 10.36 8.53
C GLY A 110 19.90 9.86 7.29
N LEU A 111 19.18 8.75 7.35
CA LEU A 111 18.30 8.36 6.22
C LEU A 111 16.92 9.00 6.39
N ALA A 112 16.47 9.74 5.37
CA ALA A 112 15.17 10.35 5.31
C ALA A 112 14.06 9.32 5.62
N ALA A 113 13.30 9.63 6.68
CA ALA A 113 11.98 9.08 7.03
C ALA A 113 11.75 7.57 6.83
N GLY A 114 12.23 6.73 7.76
CA GLY A 114 11.76 5.35 7.87
C GLY A 114 11.99 4.81 9.28
N VAL A 115 10.96 4.23 9.89
CA VAL A 115 11.12 3.45 11.12
C VAL A 115 11.86 2.17 10.76
N THR A 116 12.99 1.89 11.42
CA THR A 116 13.68 0.62 11.28
C THR A 116 13.13 -0.36 12.32
N VAL A 117 12.84 -1.57 11.88
CA VAL A 117 12.27 -2.64 12.73
C VAL A 117 13.13 -3.88 12.67
N ASP A 118 13.15 -4.62 13.76
CA ASP A 118 13.68 -5.97 13.80
C ASP A 118 12.52 -6.92 13.48
N VAL A 119 12.72 -7.77 12.49
CA VAL A 119 11.71 -8.70 11.98
C VAL A 119 12.21 -10.12 12.17
N ARG A 120 11.38 -11.00 12.67
CA ARG A 120 11.59 -12.46 12.65
C ARG A 120 11.08 -13.00 11.32
N PRO A 121 11.95 -13.45 10.41
CA PRO A 121 11.53 -13.99 9.13
C PRO A 121 10.76 -15.31 9.28
N ILE A 122 9.77 -15.51 8.40
CA ILE A 122 9.07 -16.77 8.21
C ILE A 122 9.59 -17.38 6.90
N GLY A 123 10.83 -17.83 6.92
CA GLY A 123 11.54 -18.29 5.73
C GLY A 123 12.46 -17.22 5.10
N PRO A 124 13.21 -17.58 4.07
CA PRO A 124 14.11 -16.65 3.39
C PRO A 124 13.32 -15.55 2.65
N PRO A 125 13.79 -14.30 2.66
CA PRO A 125 13.22 -13.24 1.82
C PRO A 125 13.25 -13.66 0.35
N ARG A 126 12.14 -13.41 -0.36
CA ARG A 126 12.01 -13.74 -1.79
C ARG A 126 12.27 -12.49 -2.63
N PRO A 127 12.86 -12.64 -3.82
CA PRO A 127 12.87 -11.57 -4.82
C PRO A 127 11.44 -11.06 -5.00
N THR A 128 11.23 -9.77 -4.75
CA THR A 128 9.89 -9.17 -4.73
C THR A 128 9.94 -7.81 -5.40
N LEU A 129 9.25 -7.65 -6.52
CA LEU A 129 9.02 -6.34 -7.10
C LEU A 129 8.01 -5.58 -6.24
N VAL A 130 8.40 -4.44 -5.70
CA VAL A 130 7.51 -3.57 -4.92
C VAL A 130 7.16 -2.35 -5.75
N VAL A 131 5.88 -2.13 -5.96
CA VAL A 131 5.32 -0.96 -6.65
C VAL A 131 4.36 -0.22 -5.72
N ALA A 132 4.57 1.08 -5.55
CA ALA A 132 3.64 1.96 -4.86
C ALA A 132 2.77 2.72 -5.89
N GLY A 133 1.48 2.89 -5.62
CA GLY A 133 0.59 3.63 -6.52
C GLY A 133 -0.88 3.25 -6.35
N CYS A 134 -1.78 3.98 -7.00
CA CYS A 134 -3.22 3.86 -6.79
C CYS A 134 -3.97 3.09 -7.87
N ASP A 135 -3.31 2.69 -8.99
CA ASP A 135 -4.00 2.00 -10.08
C ASP A 135 -4.44 0.59 -9.66
N PRO A 136 -5.75 0.27 -9.70
CA PRO A 136 -6.27 -1.05 -9.36
C PRO A 136 -5.84 -2.18 -10.29
N ALA A 137 -5.29 -1.88 -11.47
CA ALA A 137 -4.79 -2.90 -12.40
C ALA A 137 -3.33 -3.34 -12.12
N LEU A 138 -2.62 -2.68 -11.20
CA LEU A 138 -1.25 -3.09 -10.81
C LEU A 138 -1.12 -4.57 -10.41
N PRO A 139 -2.11 -5.21 -9.75
CA PRO A 139 -2.05 -6.65 -9.46
C PRO A 139 -1.96 -7.57 -10.68
N LEU A 140 -2.27 -7.09 -11.89
CA LEU A 140 -2.03 -7.86 -13.14
C LEU A 140 -0.55 -8.23 -13.31
N LEU A 141 0.37 -7.49 -12.72
CA LEU A 141 1.80 -7.76 -12.77
C LEU A 141 2.19 -9.04 -12.02
N GLU A 142 1.39 -9.50 -11.06
CA GLU A 142 1.72 -10.64 -10.19
C GLU A 142 1.90 -11.94 -10.99
N GLN A 143 0.97 -12.24 -11.89
CA GLN A 143 0.99 -13.51 -12.63
C GLN A 143 2.23 -13.64 -13.53
N PRO A 144 2.55 -12.68 -14.44
CA PRO A 144 3.71 -12.82 -15.31
C PRO A 144 5.04 -12.80 -14.55
N LEU A 145 5.14 -12.08 -13.44
CA LEU A 145 6.32 -12.07 -12.59
C LEU A 145 6.53 -13.42 -11.88
N GLY A 146 5.44 -14.04 -11.42
CA GLY A 146 5.46 -15.37 -10.78
C GLY A 146 5.83 -16.51 -11.73
N LEU A 147 5.69 -16.32 -13.04
CA LEU A 147 6.06 -17.30 -14.08
C LEU A 147 7.53 -17.21 -14.53
N LEU A 148 8.28 -16.23 -14.04
CA LEU A 148 9.71 -16.11 -14.33
C LEU A 148 10.51 -17.22 -13.65
N ASP A 149 11.69 -17.53 -14.17
CA ASP A 149 12.65 -18.45 -13.57
C ASP A 149 13.97 -17.74 -13.25
N PRO A 150 14.31 -17.60 -11.96
CA PRO A 150 13.49 -17.85 -10.77
C PRO A 150 12.33 -16.84 -10.66
N PRO A 151 11.23 -17.19 -9.96
CA PRO A 151 10.05 -16.34 -9.85
C PRO A 151 10.34 -15.05 -9.06
N ILE A 152 9.59 -13.99 -9.37
CA ILE A 152 9.57 -12.73 -8.64
C ILE A 152 8.17 -12.56 -8.04
N ALA A 153 8.10 -12.38 -6.72
CA ALA A 153 6.85 -12.03 -6.06
C ALA A 153 6.47 -10.57 -6.35
N PHE A 154 5.20 -10.25 -6.22
CA PHE A 154 4.69 -8.89 -6.40
C PHE A 154 4.20 -8.30 -5.08
N GLY A 155 4.67 -7.12 -4.73
CA GLY A 155 4.23 -6.32 -3.60
C GLY A 155 3.63 -5.00 -4.07
N TRP A 156 2.32 -4.82 -3.88
CA TRP A 156 1.65 -3.57 -4.18
C TRP A 156 1.41 -2.76 -2.91
N TRP A 157 1.94 -1.53 -2.87
CA TRP A 157 1.67 -0.56 -1.82
C TRP A 157 0.73 0.53 -2.34
N PRO A 158 -0.55 0.46 -2.02
CA PRO A 158 -1.54 1.41 -2.50
C PRO A 158 -1.44 2.75 -1.77
N CYS A 159 -1.20 3.82 -2.53
CA CYS A 159 -1.10 5.19 -2.02
C CYS A 159 -1.27 6.22 -3.15
N SER A 160 -1.32 7.51 -2.81
CA SER A 160 -1.33 8.60 -3.78
C SER A 160 -0.03 8.70 -4.57
N SER A 161 -0.06 9.35 -5.73
CA SER A 161 1.13 9.61 -6.58
C SER A 161 2.25 10.29 -5.80
N ARG A 162 1.93 11.30 -4.99
CA ARG A 162 2.91 12.01 -4.15
C ARG A 162 3.58 11.08 -3.14
N GLU A 163 2.80 10.24 -2.48
CA GLU A 163 3.36 9.28 -1.51
C GLU A 163 4.18 8.21 -2.22
N ALA A 164 3.76 7.73 -3.39
CA ALA A 164 4.52 6.77 -4.18
C ALA A 164 5.90 7.31 -4.56
N LEU A 165 5.98 8.57 -5.04
CA LEU A 165 7.25 9.24 -5.35
C LEU A 165 8.13 9.39 -4.11
N ARG A 166 7.54 9.76 -2.96
CA ARG A 166 8.27 9.86 -1.69
C ARG A 166 8.88 8.51 -1.26
N LEU A 167 8.13 7.42 -1.42
CA LEU A 167 8.62 6.07 -1.13
C LEU A 167 9.74 5.64 -2.08
N ALA A 168 9.62 5.98 -3.37
CA ALA A 168 10.65 5.72 -4.37
C ALA A 168 11.94 6.50 -4.08
N ALA A 169 11.83 7.81 -3.78
CA ALA A 169 12.96 8.64 -3.37
C ALA A 169 13.65 8.12 -2.12
N ALA A 170 12.90 7.54 -1.20
CA ALA A 170 13.44 6.91 0.01
C ALA A 170 14.02 5.50 -0.24
N GLY A 171 13.95 4.94 -1.45
CA GLY A 171 14.39 3.57 -1.75
C GLY A 171 13.61 2.50 -0.99
N LEU A 172 12.30 2.71 -0.81
CA LEU A 172 11.40 1.77 -0.14
C LEU A 172 10.53 0.98 -1.12
N VAL A 173 10.55 1.36 -2.39
CA VAL A 173 9.88 0.67 -3.50
C VAL A 173 10.76 0.68 -4.74
N HIS A 174 10.55 -0.27 -5.66
CA HIS A 174 11.27 -0.34 -6.93
C HIS A 174 10.71 0.65 -7.96
N ALA A 175 9.39 0.88 -7.91
CA ALA A 175 8.72 1.82 -8.80
C ALA A 175 7.58 2.55 -8.11
N ALA A 176 7.36 3.80 -8.52
CA ALA A 176 6.23 4.63 -8.11
C ALA A 176 5.25 4.75 -9.26
N GLY A 177 3.98 4.45 -9.02
CA GLY A 177 2.88 4.71 -9.93
C GLY A 177 2.35 6.12 -9.75
N VAL A 178 2.29 6.89 -10.82
CA VAL A 178 1.90 8.29 -10.81
C VAL A 178 0.91 8.60 -11.92
N HIS A 179 -0.02 9.50 -11.67
CA HIS A 179 -0.86 10.13 -12.66
C HIS A 179 -1.03 11.62 -12.33
N GLY A 180 -1.41 12.43 -13.31
CA GLY A 180 -1.44 13.89 -13.21
C GLY A 180 -0.24 14.56 -13.90
N PRO A 181 0.02 15.84 -13.64
CA PRO A 181 1.10 16.57 -14.26
C PRO A 181 2.48 15.93 -14.04
N ALA A 182 3.22 15.72 -15.13
CA ALA A 182 4.56 15.11 -15.08
C ALA A 182 5.65 16.04 -14.53
N ASP A 183 5.35 17.32 -14.37
CA ASP A 183 6.33 18.38 -14.09
C ASP A 183 7.02 18.23 -12.73
N ASP A 184 6.39 17.52 -11.79
CA ASP A 184 6.89 17.36 -10.41
C ASP A 184 7.79 16.11 -10.21
N ILE A 185 7.94 15.24 -11.22
CA ILE A 185 8.64 13.93 -11.03
C ILE A 185 10.14 14.16 -10.82
N GLY A 186 10.76 15.04 -11.61
CA GLY A 186 12.19 15.35 -11.51
C GLY A 186 12.56 15.96 -10.15
N ASP A 187 11.73 16.85 -9.65
CA ASP A 187 11.92 17.48 -8.33
C ASP A 187 11.77 16.47 -7.18
N ALA A 188 10.83 15.53 -7.32
CA ALA A 188 10.60 14.49 -6.33
C ALA A 188 11.71 13.41 -6.33
N LEU A 189 12.36 13.18 -7.48
CA LEU A 189 13.43 12.18 -7.67
C LEU A 189 14.68 12.83 -8.29
N PRO A 190 15.40 13.68 -7.56
CA PRO A 190 16.57 14.40 -8.08
C PRO A 190 17.73 13.46 -8.46
N GLY A 191 17.73 12.21 -8.00
CA GLY A 191 18.70 11.19 -8.36
C GLY A 191 18.58 10.63 -9.77
N GLY A 192 17.60 11.11 -10.56
CA GLY A 192 17.32 10.61 -11.90
C GLY A 192 16.42 9.37 -11.92
N GLY A 193 16.00 9.00 -13.11
CA GLY A 193 15.14 7.84 -13.32
C GLY A 193 14.54 7.77 -14.72
N GLU A 194 13.61 6.88 -14.89
CA GLU A 194 12.81 6.72 -16.11
C GLU A 194 11.33 6.56 -15.78
N ALA A 195 10.47 7.08 -16.62
CA ALA A 195 9.03 6.90 -16.54
C ALA A 195 8.52 6.18 -17.79
N ILE A 196 7.66 5.19 -17.55
CA ILE A 196 7.11 4.30 -18.59
C ILE A 196 5.61 4.21 -18.34
N GLY A 197 4.83 4.34 -19.41
CA GLY A 197 3.39 4.23 -19.37
C GLY A 197 2.92 2.85 -18.92
N PHE A 198 1.88 2.83 -18.09
CA PHE A 198 1.21 1.60 -17.67
C PHE A 198 -0.21 1.53 -18.23
N SER A 199 -1.02 2.57 -18.04
CA SER A 199 -2.42 2.59 -18.45
C SER A 199 -2.94 4.01 -18.62
N GLY A 200 -4.13 4.13 -19.19
CA GLY A 200 -4.92 5.36 -19.20
C GLY A 200 -6.36 5.10 -18.78
N TRP A 201 -7.02 6.11 -18.28
CA TRP A 201 -8.46 6.08 -17.95
C TRP A 201 -9.06 7.48 -17.92
N ARG A 202 -10.37 7.54 -17.82
CA ARG A 202 -11.07 8.78 -17.46
C ARG A 202 -11.19 8.88 -15.94
N GLU A 203 -10.81 10.01 -15.37
CA GLU A 203 -11.08 10.40 -14.00
C GLU A 203 -12.40 11.17 -13.98
N GLY A 204 -13.27 10.93 -13.00
CA GLY A 204 -14.56 11.56 -13.01
C GLY A 204 -15.37 11.40 -11.73
N LEU A 205 -16.56 12.00 -11.79
CA LEU A 205 -17.55 11.92 -10.73
C LEU A 205 -18.22 10.55 -10.78
N VAL A 206 -18.10 9.81 -9.70
CA VAL A 206 -18.76 8.52 -9.47
C VAL A 206 -20.00 8.79 -8.60
N LEU A 207 -21.13 8.22 -8.99
CA LEU A 207 -22.42 8.47 -8.37
C LEU A 207 -23.18 7.17 -8.18
N ARG A 208 -24.12 7.15 -7.23
CA ARG A 208 -25.12 6.08 -7.20
C ARG A 208 -25.93 6.08 -8.52
N PRO A 209 -26.39 4.92 -8.99
CA PRO A 209 -27.10 4.83 -10.28
C PRO A 209 -28.39 5.68 -10.36
N ASP A 210 -29.01 5.96 -9.21
CA ASP A 210 -30.23 6.76 -9.08
C ASP A 210 -29.98 8.27 -8.92
N ALA A 211 -28.73 8.70 -8.79
CA ALA A 211 -28.39 10.11 -8.62
C ALA A 211 -28.32 10.83 -9.97
N ALA A 212 -29.22 11.79 -10.17
CA ALA A 212 -29.28 12.62 -11.37
C ALA A 212 -28.40 13.87 -11.19
N SER A 213 -27.09 13.71 -11.27
CA SER A 213 -26.12 14.82 -11.20
C SER A 213 -25.21 14.79 -12.43
N ALA A 214 -25.06 15.93 -13.09
CA ALA A 214 -24.25 16.06 -14.29
C ALA A 214 -22.84 16.65 -14.01
N ASN A 215 -22.63 17.22 -12.83
CA ASN A 215 -21.37 17.86 -12.44
C ASN A 215 -21.26 17.99 -10.90
N VAL A 216 -20.10 18.43 -10.43
CA VAL A 216 -19.82 18.60 -8.99
C VAL A 216 -20.74 19.63 -8.32
N ALA A 217 -21.10 20.73 -9.02
CA ALA A 217 -21.99 21.73 -8.47
C ALA A 217 -23.42 21.18 -8.22
N ASP A 218 -23.88 20.26 -9.07
CA ASP A 218 -25.17 19.56 -8.87
C ASP A 218 -25.14 18.69 -7.61
N VAL A 219 -24.06 17.96 -7.38
CA VAL A 219 -23.86 17.15 -6.18
C VAL A 219 -23.97 17.99 -4.92
N VAL A 220 -23.28 19.14 -4.90
CA VAL A 220 -23.31 20.05 -3.74
C VAL A 220 -24.69 20.69 -3.55
N ARG A 221 -25.35 21.12 -4.64
CA ARG A 221 -26.68 21.74 -4.60
C ARG A 221 -27.75 20.77 -4.08
N GLN A 222 -27.62 19.50 -4.38
CA GLN A 222 -28.50 18.44 -3.90
C GLN A 222 -28.17 17.98 -2.47
N GLY A 223 -27.09 18.48 -1.87
CA GLY A 223 -26.67 18.08 -0.53
C GLY A 223 -26.18 16.65 -0.43
N LEU A 224 -25.70 16.07 -1.54
CA LEU A 224 -25.18 14.70 -1.56
C LEU A 224 -23.87 14.60 -0.76
N ARG A 225 -23.71 13.50 -0.03
CA ARG A 225 -22.52 13.24 0.77
C ARG A 225 -21.38 12.79 -0.13
N LEU A 226 -20.26 13.50 -0.08
CA LEU A 226 -19.04 13.08 -0.76
C LEU A 226 -18.22 12.08 0.06
N VAL A 227 -17.50 11.21 -0.65
CA VAL A 227 -16.28 10.57 -0.18
C VAL A 227 -15.13 11.06 -1.05
N ASN A 228 -14.08 11.54 -0.41
CA ASN A 228 -12.92 12.14 -1.08
C ASN A 228 -11.70 11.22 -1.00
N ARG A 229 -10.67 11.52 -1.75
CA ARG A 229 -9.36 10.90 -1.61
C ARG A 229 -8.51 11.65 -0.57
N GLU A 230 -7.49 10.98 -0.11
CA GLU A 230 -6.48 11.55 0.77
C GLU A 230 -5.75 12.73 0.12
N PRO A 231 -5.18 13.67 0.92
CA PRO A 231 -4.36 14.75 0.39
C PRO A 231 -3.17 14.22 -0.44
N GLY A 232 -2.96 14.81 -1.61
CA GLY A 232 -1.91 14.38 -2.56
C GLY A 232 -2.37 13.37 -3.60
N ALA A 233 -3.64 12.93 -3.57
CA ALA A 233 -4.23 12.13 -4.63
C ALA A 233 -4.73 13.04 -5.76
N GLU A 234 -4.52 12.62 -7.01
CA GLU A 234 -4.92 13.37 -8.20
C GLU A 234 -6.44 13.53 -8.30
N ALA A 235 -7.21 12.48 -8.01
CA ALA A 235 -8.67 12.54 -7.96
C ALA A 235 -9.20 13.62 -7.00
N ARG A 236 -8.49 13.86 -5.88
CA ARG A 236 -8.80 14.97 -4.98
C ARG A 236 -8.50 16.31 -5.63
N ARG A 237 -7.37 16.44 -6.34
CA ARG A 237 -7.03 17.66 -7.09
C ARG A 237 -8.08 17.97 -8.13
N VAL A 238 -8.56 16.97 -8.86
CA VAL A 238 -9.65 17.12 -9.84
C VAL A 238 -10.92 17.62 -9.16
N LEU A 239 -11.33 17.04 -8.02
CA LEU A 239 -12.47 17.52 -7.25
C LEU A 239 -12.30 18.98 -6.80
N ASP A 240 -11.13 19.32 -6.25
CA ASP A 240 -10.84 20.65 -5.75
C ASP A 240 -10.89 21.70 -6.88
N LEU A 241 -10.40 21.36 -8.08
CA LEU A 241 -10.50 22.21 -9.27
C LEU A 241 -11.96 22.44 -9.69
N GLU A 242 -12.79 21.41 -9.71
CA GLU A 242 -14.21 21.51 -10.08
C GLU A 242 -15.00 22.34 -9.04
N LEU A 243 -14.72 22.14 -7.75
CA LEU A 243 -15.30 22.99 -6.69
C LEU A 243 -14.87 24.45 -6.85
N GLY A 244 -13.59 24.70 -7.14
CA GLY A 244 -13.06 26.04 -7.40
C GLY A 244 -13.71 26.70 -8.62
N ARG A 245 -13.87 25.97 -9.73
CA ARG A 245 -14.57 26.48 -10.93
C ARG A 245 -16.03 26.83 -10.65
N ALA A 246 -16.67 26.09 -9.76
CA ALA A 246 -18.04 26.35 -9.33
C ALA A 246 -18.15 27.44 -8.24
N GLY A 247 -17.03 28.00 -7.75
CA GLY A 247 -17.02 28.97 -6.67
C GLY A 247 -17.46 28.40 -5.31
N ILE A 248 -17.33 27.08 -5.12
CA ILE A 248 -17.79 26.38 -3.92
C ILE A 248 -16.61 26.22 -2.94
N ASN A 249 -16.84 26.60 -1.68
CA ASN A 249 -15.88 26.33 -0.61
C ASN A 249 -15.90 24.83 -0.27
N ALA A 250 -14.79 24.15 -0.54
CA ALA A 250 -14.63 22.71 -0.33
C ALA A 250 -14.97 22.27 1.12
N SER A 251 -14.61 23.07 2.13
CA SER A 251 -14.88 22.75 3.54
C SER A 251 -16.36 22.76 3.91
N SER A 252 -17.22 23.38 3.08
CA SER A 252 -18.67 23.41 3.29
C SER A 252 -19.40 22.19 2.69
N VAL A 253 -18.68 21.37 1.92
CA VAL A 253 -19.29 20.22 1.22
C VAL A 253 -19.41 19.03 2.16
N PRO A 254 -20.63 18.45 2.35
CA PRO A 254 -20.80 17.29 3.20
C PRO A 254 -19.92 16.12 2.76
N GLY A 255 -19.12 15.58 3.70
CA GLY A 255 -18.24 14.43 3.42
C GLY A 255 -16.89 14.77 2.78
N TYR A 256 -16.58 16.05 2.46
CA TYR A 256 -15.30 16.43 1.87
C TYR A 256 -14.08 15.95 2.68
N HIS A 257 -14.22 15.87 4.01
CA HIS A 257 -13.17 15.38 4.92
C HIS A 257 -13.25 13.87 5.20
N THR A 258 -14.21 13.17 4.60
CA THR A 258 -14.29 11.70 4.67
C THR A 258 -13.40 11.12 3.57
N HIS A 259 -12.37 10.37 3.94
CA HIS A 259 -11.36 9.90 3.01
C HIS A 259 -11.45 8.40 2.74
N ALA A 260 -11.24 8.04 1.48
CA ALA A 260 -11.05 6.68 0.99
C ALA A 260 -9.64 6.52 0.40
N ALA A 261 -8.99 5.40 0.66
CA ALA A 261 -7.57 5.18 0.35
C ALA A 261 -7.31 4.66 -1.08
N GLY A 262 -8.20 4.89 -2.05
CA GLY A 262 -8.02 4.44 -3.44
C GLY A 262 -9.29 4.60 -4.25
N HIS A 263 -9.19 4.42 -5.56
CA HIS A 263 -10.33 4.54 -6.48
C HIS A 263 -11.42 3.50 -6.19
N LEU A 264 -11.03 2.23 -5.93
CA LEU A 264 -11.99 1.17 -5.58
C LEU A 264 -12.70 1.48 -4.27
N GLN A 265 -12.01 2.00 -3.24
CA GLN A 265 -12.63 2.32 -1.95
C GLN A 265 -13.60 3.50 -2.04
N VAL A 266 -13.38 4.45 -2.96
CA VAL A 266 -14.39 5.48 -3.28
C VAL A 266 -15.64 4.81 -3.85
N ALA A 267 -15.47 3.94 -4.86
CA ALA A 267 -16.58 3.23 -5.46
C ALA A 267 -17.32 2.29 -4.47
N GLU A 268 -16.56 1.55 -3.65
CA GLU A 268 -17.10 0.69 -2.57
C GLU A 268 -17.94 1.50 -1.56
N ALA A 269 -17.45 2.65 -1.13
CA ALA A 269 -18.18 3.51 -0.18
C ALA A 269 -19.51 3.99 -0.76
N ILE A 270 -19.56 4.31 -2.06
CA ILE A 270 -20.78 4.74 -2.75
C ILE A 270 -21.72 3.55 -2.94
N ALA A 271 -21.21 2.40 -3.40
CA ALA A 271 -21.99 1.19 -3.58
C ALA A 271 -22.62 0.69 -2.27
N ALA A 272 -21.90 0.84 -1.16
CA ALA A 272 -22.37 0.50 0.19
C ALA A 272 -23.32 1.56 0.80
N GLY A 273 -23.60 2.68 0.13
CA GLY A 273 -24.46 3.74 0.63
C GLY A 273 -23.84 4.58 1.77
N LEU A 274 -22.53 4.47 2.00
CA LEU A 274 -21.79 5.29 2.97
C LEU A 274 -21.58 6.71 2.46
N ALA A 275 -21.52 6.89 1.14
CA ALA A 275 -21.47 8.16 0.44
C ALA A 275 -22.42 8.11 -0.76
N ASP A 276 -22.71 9.28 -1.33
CA ASP A 276 -23.60 9.43 -2.48
C ASP A 276 -22.82 9.72 -3.77
N ALA A 277 -21.63 10.33 -3.63
CA ALA A 277 -20.74 10.72 -4.73
C ALA A 277 -19.26 10.73 -4.30
N GLY A 278 -18.37 10.71 -5.29
CA GLY A 278 -16.92 10.89 -5.11
C GLY A 278 -16.23 11.04 -6.45
N VAL A 279 -14.93 11.38 -6.44
CA VAL A 279 -14.11 11.40 -7.67
C VAL A 279 -13.18 10.18 -7.66
N ALA A 280 -13.26 9.39 -8.74
CA ALA A 280 -12.43 8.21 -8.94
C ALA A 280 -12.30 7.88 -10.42
N SER A 281 -11.48 6.87 -10.75
CA SER A 281 -11.31 6.36 -12.11
C SER A 281 -12.58 5.66 -12.62
N GLU A 282 -12.85 5.80 -13.92
CA GLU A 282 -13.96 5.11 -14.58
C GLU A 282 -13.97 3.59 -14.37
N PRO A 283 -12.82 2.88 -14.46
CA PRO A 283 -12.80 1.45 -14.18
C PRO A 283 -13.34 1.09 -12.80
N ALA A 284 -13.06 1.91 -11.78
CA ALA A 284 -13.59 1.67 -10.44
C ALA A 284 -15.11 1.84 -10.38
N ALA A 285 -15.67 2.84 -11.06
CA ALA A 285 -17.10 3.03 -11.15
C ALA A 285 -17.79 1.85 -11.86
N LEU A 286 -17.23 1.43 -13.00
CA LEU A 286 -17.77 0.33 -13.81
C LEU A 286 -17.73 -1.01 -13.06
N ALA A 287 -16.65 -1.27 -12.31
CA ALA A 287 -16.50 -2.49 -11.50
C ALA A 287 -17.60 -2.64 -10.43
N HIS A 288 -18.18 -1.52 -9.98
CA HIS A 288 -19.26 -1.50 -8.98
C HIS A 288 -20.65 -1.17 -9.55
N GLY A 289 -20.78 -1.08 -10.88
CA GLY A 289 -22.05 -0.76 -11.53
C GLY A 289 -22.59 0.63 -11.20
N LEU A 290 -21.71 1.59 -10.93
CA LEU A 290 -22.04 2.96 -10.56
C LEU A 290 -22.13 3.87 -11.78
N ALA A 291 -22.89 4.97 -11.66
CA ALA A 291 -22.93 6.01 -12.68
C ALA A 291 -21.60 6.80 -12.69
N PHE A 292 -21.20 7.25 -13.88
CA PHE A 292 -19.93 7.94 -14.07
C PHE A 292 -20.10 9.17 -14.97
N VAL A 293 -19.51 10.30 -14.55
CA VAL A 293 -19.45 11.54 -15.34
C VAL A 293 -17.96 11.92 -15.49
N PRO A 294 -17.41 11.89 -16.71
CA PRO A 294 -15.98 12.18 -16.92
C PRO A 294 -15.66 13.65 -16.65
N LEU A 295 -14.53 13.90 -15.99
CA LEU A 295 -13.99 15.23 -15.66
C LEU A 295 -12.62 15.45 -16.29
N ALA A 296 -11.78 14.43 -16.36
CA ALA A 296 -10.43 14.49 -16.91
C ALA A 296 -10.07 13.17 -17.62
N VAL A 297 -9.04 13.23 -18.45
CA VAL A 297 -8.37 12.05 -19.01
C VAL A 297 -7.02 11.96 -18.34
N GLU A 298 -6.73 10.80 -17.76
CA GLU A 298 -5.50 10.56 -17.01
C GLU A 298 -4.67 9.46 -17.68
N ARG A 299 -3.35 9.60 -17.55
CA ARG A 299 -2.39 8.56 -17.86
C ARG A 299 -1.66 8.18 -16.59
N PHE A 300 -1.53 6.89 -16.36
CA PHE A 300 -0.79 6.35 -15.22
C PHE A 300 0.55 5.81 -15.69
N ASP A 301 1.61 6.34 -15.15
CA ASP A 301 2.98 6.00 -15.48
C ASP A 301 3.68 5.34 -14.29
N LEU A 302 4.60 4.42 -14.57
CA LEU A 302 5.49 3.83 -13.59
C LEU A 302 6.85 4.52 -13.67
N VAL A 303 7.25 5.10 -12.57
CA VAL A 303 8.50 5.84 -12.38
C VAL A 303 9.49 4.95 -11.65
N ILE A 304 10.61 4.64 -12.29
CA ILE A 304 11.67 3.80 -11.76
C ILE A 304 12.87 4.70 -11.44
N PRO A 305 13.26 4.84 -10.15
CA PRO A 305 14.46 5.59 -9.78
C PRO A 305 15.71 5.00 -10.42
N ALA A 306 16.68 5.83 -10.81
CA ALA A 306 17.93 5.39 -11.44
C ALA A 306 18.67 4.32 -10.61
N ALA A 307 18.64 4.44 -9.28
CA ALA A 307 19.22 3.46 -8.36
C ALA A 307 18.56 2.07 -8.42
N ALA A 308 17.32 1.96 -8.92
CA ALA A 308 16.59 0.71 -9.02
C ALA A 308 16.59 0.12 -10.44
N THR A 309 16.91 0.91 -11.47
CA THR A 309 16.75 0.54 -12.90
C THR A 309 17.52 -0.74 -13.26
N SER A 310 18.72 -0.95 -12.70
CA SER A 310 19.53 -2.14 -12.97
C SER A 310 19.13 -3.37 -12.16
N SER A 311 18.18 -3.27 -11.23
CA SER A 311 17.72 -4.41 -10.45
C SER A 311 16.99 -5.42 -11.33
N ARG A 312 17.07 -6.70 -10.95
CA ARG A 312 16.37 -7.78 -11.63
C ARG A 312 14.86 -7.54 -11.65
N GLU A 313 14.32 -7.01 -10.57
CA GLU A 313 12.90 -6.71 -10.38
C GLU A 313 12.42 -5.61 -11.33
N ALA A 314 13.20 -4.53 -11.47
CA ALA A 314 12.88 -3.45 -12.41
C ALA A 314 13.01 -3.91 -13.86
N GLN A 315 14.04 -4.68 -14.21
CA GLN A 315 14.19 -5.24 -15.56
C GLN A 315 13.05 -6.21 -15.90
N ALA A 316 12.59 -7.00 -14.94
CA ALA A 316 11.43 -7.87 -15.12
C ALA A 316 10.14 -7.05 -15.32
N LEU A 317 9.95 -5.95 -14.57
CA LEU A 317 8.84 -5.03 -14.76
C LEU A 317 8.82 -4.48 -16.20
N LEU A 318 9.95 -3.96 -16.69
CA LEU A 318 10.07 -3.43 -18.06
C LEU A 318 9.70 -4.47 -19.11
N LYS A 319 10.14 -5.71 -18.94
CA LYS A 319 9.80 -6.83 -19.81
C LYS A 319 8.31 -7.16 -19.78
N VAL A 320 7.69 -7.15 -18.60
CA VAL A 320 6.25 -7.40 -18.45
C VAL A 320 5.44 -6.28 -19.09
N LEU A 321 5.82 -5.02 -18.91
CA LEU A 321 5.16 -3.85 -19.51
C LEU A 321 5.17 -3.91 -21.06
N SER A 322 6.20 -4.51 -21.65
CA SER A 322 6.32 -4.68 -23.10
C SER A 322 5.60 -5.94 -23.64
N SER A 323 4.95 -6.71 -22.74
CA SER A 323 4.34 -7.98 -23.13
C SER A 323 2.96 -7.81 -23.75
N ARG A 324 2.69 -8.58 -24.81
CA ARG A 324 1.35 -8.65 -25.42
C ARG A 324 0.28 -9.09 -24.42
N TRP A 325 0.64 -9.99 -23.51
CA TRP A 325 -0.26 -10.51 -22.49
C TRP A 325 -0.82 -9.39 -21.63
N LEU A 326 0.02 -8.47 -21.11
CA LEU A 326 -0.42 -7.37 -20.26
C LEU A 326 -1.30 -6.39 -21.03
N LEU A 327 -0.93 -6.05 -22.27
CA LEU A 327 -1.76 -5.22 -23.15
C LEU A 327 -3.15 -5.81 -23.34
N ASP A 328 -3.24 -7.12 -23.64
CA ASP A 328 -4.51 -7.80 -23.83
C ASP A 328 -5.33 -7.84 -22.50
N GLN A 329 -4.69 -7.99 -21.34
CA GLN A 329 -5.39 -7.92 -20.04
C GLN A 329 -5.97 -6.53 -19.79
N LEU A 330 -5.18 -5.47 -19.99
CA LEU A 330 -5.64 -4.08 -19.81
C LEU A 330 -6.76 -3.73 -20.80
N ALA A 331 -6.67 -4.17 -22.04
CA ALA A 331 -7.70 -3.94 -23.07
C ALA A 331 -9.04 -4.62 -22.73
N ASN A 332 -9.02 -5.70 -21.93
CA ASN A 332 -10.22 -6.40 -21.48
C ASN A 332 -10.84 -5.83 -20.20
N LEU A 333 -10.18 -4.86 -19.55
CA LEU A 333 -10.73 -4.17 -18.39
C LEU A 333 -11.59 -2.98 -18.83
N PRO A 334 -12.89 -2.94 -18.49
CA PRO A 334 -13.74 -1.82 -18.85
C PRO A 334 -13.20 -0.48 -18.33
N GLY A 335 -13.17 0.52 -19.21
CA GLY A 335 -12.75 1.89 -18.86
C GLY A 335 -11.23 2.12 -18.87
N TYR A 336 -10.41 1.09 -19.15
CA TYR A 336 -8.97 1.25 -19.34
C TYR A 336 -8.62 1.53 -20.80
N ASP A 337 -7.59 2.38 -20.98
CA ASP A 337 -6.86 2.55 -22.24
C ASP A 337 -5.49 1.88 -22.11
N PRO A 338 -5.20 0.81 -22.85
CA PRO A 338 -3.91 0.12 -22.81
C PRO A 338 -2.82 0.84 -23.65
N ALA A 339 -3.15 1.85 -24.44
CA ALA A 339 -2.22 2.48 -25.38
C ALA A 339 -0.92 3.01 -24.72
N PRO A 340 -0.94 3.55 -23.50
CA PRO A 340 0.29 3.97 -22.81
C PRO A 340 1.22 2.83 -22.41
N CYS A 341 0.72 1.59 -22.26
CA CYS A 341 1.47 0.48 -21.67
C CYS A 341 2.78 0.19 -22.39
N GLY A 342 3.88 0.21 -21.65
CA GLY A 342 5.23 -0.04 -22.17
C GLY A 342 5.83 1.10 -23.00
N GLN A 343 5.11 2.22 -23.17
CA GLN A 343 5.63 3.36 -23.91
C GLN A 343 6.55 4.20 -23.03
N PRO A 344 7.77 4.54 -23.49
CA PRO A 344 8.63 5.45 -22.76
C PRO A 344 7.99 6.83 -22.68
N VAL A 345 8.06 7.45 -21.49
CA VAL A 345 7.50 8.78 -21.23
C VAL A 345 8.61 9.81 -21.17
N THR A 346 9.55 9.62 -20.26
CA THR A 346 10.70 10.50 -20.06
C THR A 346 11.82 9.77 -19.32
N THR A 347 13.03 10.26 -19.50
CA THR A 347 14.18 9.90 -18.68
C THR A 347 14.85 11.19 -18.22
N TRP A 348 15.36 11.20 -17.00
CA TRP A 348 16.09 12.34 -16.45
C TRP A 348 17.29 11.85 -15.64
N SER A 349 18.35 12.65 -15.64
CA SER A 349 19.59 12.36 -14.92
C SER A 349 19.64 13.18 -13.62
N ALA A 350 20.43 12.71 -12.67
CA ALA A 350 20.81 13.55 -11.53
C ALA A 350 21.42 14.86 -12.03
N GLY A 351 20.94 15.99 -11.51
CA GLY A 351 21.46 17.31 -11.81
C GLY A 351 22.82 17.58 -11.18
#